data_a0f82b27d60ba71918c6da6f16e12d43
#
_entry.id   a0f82b27d60ba71918c6da6f16e12d43
#
_cell.length_a   1.000
_cell.length_b   1.000
_cell.length_c   1.000
_cell.angle_alpha   90.00
_cell.angle_beta   90.00
_cell.angle_gamma   90.00
#
_symmetry.space_group_name_H-M   'P 1'
#
loop_
_entity.id
_entity.type
_entity.pdbx_description
1 polymer ?
#
loop_
_entity_poly.entity_id
_entity_poly.type
_entity_poly.pdbx_seq_one_letter_code
_entity_poly.pdbx_strand_id
1 'polypeptide(L)'
;LPHEITIPAKQTFRLDRYVDLPLNSGEIRGRTVCTLVSPGTELGWANGDVFPIRPGYSAVFEVEEVADGVDGIRPGELRFAMGMHRSTQTHTARDTVPLPAGLRPEIAVLSRLMGVSLTSLMTTKARPGDHVVITGAGPVGLLAAQLFKISGYRVTVVDPDPLRRAQLASCGISDCRERVPLQSSLQGQVALVLDCSGHEGAVLDACRIVRRLGEVVLVGVPWRKLTEISAHELLNAVFFNLVTLRSGWEWELPVHARAFEWEELLGGYNNARHSVFGGFARALDWLAEGRIELGGLLRRVPPTDPASLYAEIAARRIEEPFMVLDWTDFDGPDLKSS
;
A
#
# COMPACT_ATOMS: atom_id res chain seq x y z
N LEU A 1 -27.35 -6.84 10.98
CA LEU A 1 -26.30 -5.97 11.50
C LEU A 1 -25.05 -6.11 10.65
N PRO A 2 -24.35 -5.01 10.35
CA PRO A 2 -23.09 -5.07 9.62
C PRO A 2 -21.97 -5.77 10.44
N HIS A 3 -20.92 -6.19 9.75
CA HIS A 3 -19.81 -6.94 10.31
C HIS A 3 -18.49 -6.25 9.98
N GLU A 4 -17.52 -6.40 10.89
CA GLU A 4 -16.15 -5.91 10.70
C GLU A 4 -15.13 -6.93 11.18
N ILE A 5 -13.96 -6.94 10.58
CA ILE A 5 -12.82 -7.71 11.10
C ILE A 5 -12.19 -6.91 12.23
N THR A 6 -11.91 -7.59 13.34
CA THR A 6 -11.23 -7.01 14.49
C THR A 6 -10.01 -7.84 14.89
N ILE A 7 -9.06 -7.18 15.53
CA ILE A 7 -7.93 -7.81 16.22
C ILE A 7 -8.12 -7.50 17.73
N PRO A 8 -8.89 -8.32 18.47
CA PRO A 8 -9.20 -8.05 19.88
C PRO A 8 -8.03 -8.31 20.83
N ALA A 9 -7.08 -9.14 20.41
CA ALA A 9 -5.89 -9.48 21.16
C ALA A 9 -4.76 -9.90 20.19
N LYS A 10 -3.56 -10.03 20.71
CA LYS A 10 -2.37 -10.42 19.93
C LYS A 10 -2.63 -11.66 19.08
N GLN A 11 -2.34 -11.54 17.78
CA GLN A 11 -2.48 -12.61 16.77
C GLN A 11 -3.89 -13.23 16.69
N THR A 12 -4.90 -12.53 17.14
CA THR A 12 -6.29 -13.01 17.13
C THR A 12 -7.09 -12.16 16.14
N PHE A 13 -7.64 -12.79 15.11
CA PHE A 13 -8.52 -12.13 14.15
C PHE A 13 -9.94 -12.69 14.29
N ARG A 14 -10.94 -11.82 14.28
CA ARG A 14 -12.33 -12.20 14.46
C ARG A 14 -13.24 -11.33 13.60
N LEU A 15 -14.34 -11.91 13.18
CA LEU A 15 -15.43 -11.21 12.53
C LEU A 15 -16.49 -10.84 13.59
N ASP A 16 -16.66 -9.55 13.83
CA ASP A 16 -17.56 -9.02 14.83
C ASP A 16 -18.72 -8.26 14.19
N ARG A 17 -19.85 -8.19 14.90
CA ARG A 17 -20.97 -7.32 14.56
C ARG A 17 -20.75 -5.93 15.12
N TYR A 18 -21.23 -4.93 14.38
CA TYR A 18 -21.23 -3.56 14.86
C TYR A 18 -22.53 -2.84 14.49
N VAL A 19 -22.69 -1.62 14.93
CA VAL A 19 -23.84 -0.76 14.62
C VAL A 19 -23.33 0.46 13.87
N ASP A 20 -23.91 0.73 12.72
CA ASP A 20 -23.66 1.98 11.99
C ASP A 20 -24.29 3.16 12.74
N LEU A 21 -23.50 4.21 12.93
CA LEU A 21 -23.98 5.45 13.51
C LEU A 21 -24.76 6.26 12.47
N PRO A 22 -25.68 7.14 12.87
CA PRO A 22 -26.31 8.09 11.95
C PRO A 22 -25.25 8.87 11.16
N LEU A 23 -25.55 9.21 9.90
CA LEU A 23 -24.68 10.06 9.09
C LEU A 23 -24.64 11.49 9.63
N ASN A 24 -23.45 12.07 9.64
CA ASN A 24 -23.28 13.50 9.84
C ASN A 24 -23.39 14.25 8.49
N SER A 25 -23.61 15.55 8.56
CA SER A 25 -23.57 16.40 7.35
C SER A 25 -22.24 16.25 6.63
N GLY A 26 -22.26 16.12 5.31
CA GLY A 26 -21.08 15.94 4.47
C GLY A 26 -20.58 14.49 4.38
N GLU A 27 -21.26 13.54 5.00
CA GLU A 27 -20.89 12.12 4.93
C GLU A 27 -21.72 11.35 3.90
N ILE A 28 -21.13 10.27 3.42
CA ILE A 28 -21.78 9.25 2.59
C ILE A 28 -21.57 7.88 3.24
N ARG A 29 -22.53 7.00 3.05
CA ARG A 29 -22.43 5.59 3.46
C ARG A 29 -22.77 4.69 2.30
N GLY A 30 -22.20 3.49 2.31
CA GLY A 30 -22.57 2.47 1.35
C GLY A 30 -22.05 1.11 1.70
N ARG A 31 -22.49 0.13 0.93
CA ARG A 31 -22.11 -1.26 1.04
C ARG A 31 -20.70 -1.47 0.50
N THR A 32 -19.85 -2.10 1.29
CA THR A 32 -18.52 -2.49 0.83
C THR A 32 -18.61 -3.52 -0.29
N VAL A 33 -17.90 -3.28 -1.38
CA VAL A 33 -17.73 -4.26 -2.45
C VAL A 33 -16.49 -5.10 -2.17
N CYS A 34 -15.36 -4.46 -1.89
CA CYS A 34 -14.14 -5.18 -1.53
C CYS A 34 -13.18 -4.33 -0.71
N THR A 35 -12.27 -5.01 0.01
CA THR A 35 -11.17 -4.37 0.75
C THR A 35 -9.88 -5.12 0.50
N LEU A 36 -8.73 -4.41 0.57
CA LEU A 36 -7.41 -4.98 0.32
C LEU A 36 -6.69 -5.29 1.62
N VAL A 37 -6.26 -6.52 1.80
CA VAL A 37 -5.38 -6.92 2.90
C VAL A 37 -3.96 -6.40 2.68
N SER A 38 -3.40 -5.78 3.70
CA SER A 38 -2.00 -5.36 3.73
C SER A 38 -1.19 -6.22 4.70
N PRO A 39 -0.64 -7.36 4.25
CA PRO A 39 -0.09 -8.38 5.12
C PRO A 39 0.99 -7.86 6.07
N GLY A 40 1.90 -7.03 5.58
CA GLY A 40 3.00 -6.47 6.38
C GLY A 40 2.50 -5.63 7.55
N THR A 41 1.58 -4.71 7.28
CA THR A 41 1.04 -3.77 8.26
C THR A 41 0.10 -4.46 9.24
N GLU A 42 -0.84 -5.25 8.74
CA GLU A 42 -1.87 -5.86 9.56
C GLU A 42 -1.33 -6.96 10.47
N LEU A 43 -0.37 -7.77 10.00
CA LEU A 43 0.38 -8.69 10.85
C LEU A 43 1.30 -7.94 11.83
N GLY A 44 1.85 -6.79 11.42
CA GLY A 44 2.59 -5.91 12.32
C GLY A 44 1.72 -5.44 13.47
N TRP A 45 0.53 -4.93 13.17
CA TRP A 45 -0.45 -4.53 14.19
C TRP A 45 -0.86 -5.68 15.10
N ALA A 46 -1.14 -6.87 14.52
CA ALA A 46 -1.53 -8.04 15.29
C ALA A 46 -0.43 -8.56 16.23
N ASN A 47 0.84 -8.20 15.97
CA ASN A 47 1.97 -8.51 16.85
C ASN A 47 2.31 -7.40 17.84
N GLY A 48 1.62 -6.26 17.78
CA GLY A 48 1.78 -5.14 18.70
C GLY A 48 1.18 -5.41 20.09
N ASP A 49 1.05 -4.35 20.88
CA ASP A 49 0.62 -4.41 22.27
C ASP A 49 -0.65 -3.56 22.57
N VAL A 50 -1.20 -2.90 21.54
CA VAL A 50 -2.39 -2.04 21.68
C VAL A 50 -3.58 -2.70 20.99
N PHE A 51 -4.62 -3.03 21.76
CA PHE A 51 -5.84 -3.69 21.28
C PHE A 51 -7.08 -3.07 21.93
N PRO A 52 -8.29 -3.19 21.31
CA PRO A 52 -8.56 -3.81 20.02
C PRO A 52 -8.16 -2.94 18.82
N ILE A 53 -7.87 -3.56 17.68
CA ILE A 53 -7.60 -2.89 16.41
C ILE A 53 -8.68 -3.28 15.39
N ARG A 54 -9.06 -2.33 14.53
CA ARG A 54 -9.88 -2.55 13.34
C ARG A 54 -8.97 -2.45 12.12
N PRO A 55 -8.55 -3.58 11.52
CA PRO A 55 -7.63 -3.58 10.40
C PRO A 55 -8.30 -3.14 9.10
N GLY A 56 -7.46 -2.93 8.08
CA GLY A 56 -7.87 -2.44 6.78
C GLY A 56 -7.75 -0.93 6.65
N TYR A 57 -7.34 -0.49 5.46
CA TYR A 57 -7.23 0.92 5.12
C TYR A 57 -7.33 1.14 3.60
N SER A 58 -8.02 0.22 2.92
CA SER A 58 -8.31 0.29 1.49
C SER A 58 -9.63 -0.40 1.19
N ALA A 59 -10.61 0.34 0.72
CA ALA A 59 -11.95 -0.14 0.42
C ALA A 59 -12.49 0.45 -0.87
N VAL A 60 -13.28 -0.33 -1.59
CA VAL A 60 -14.22 0.15 -2.58
C VAL A 60 -15.63 -0.18 -2.10
N PHE A 61 -16.51 0.80 -2.16
CA PHE A 61 -17.90 0.66 -1.74
C PHE A 61 -18.84 1.31 -2.75
N GLU A 62 -20.08 0.81 -2.77
CA GLU A 62 -21.19 1.39 -3.53
C GLU A 62 -21.98 2.29 -2.60
N VAL A 63 -22.14 3.56 -2.97
CA VAL A 63 -22.88 4.54 -2.19
C VAL A 63 -24.36 4.15 -2.12
N GLU A 64 -24.94 4.14 -0.92
CA GLU A 64 -26.36 3.88 -0.66
C GLU A 64 -27.06 5.10 -0.05
N GLU A 65 -26.37 5.80 0.87
CA GLU A 65 -26.89 6.95 1.59
C GLU A 65 -25.97 8.16 1.40
N VAL A 66 -26.59 9.32 1.23
CA VAL A 66 -25.90 10.61 1.09
C VAL A 66 -26.53 11.60 2.06
N ALA A 67 -25.73 12.16 2.95
CA ALA A 67 -26.20 13.13 3.93
C ALA A 67 -26.33 14.55 3.33
N ASP A 68 -26.97 15.43 4.08
CA ASP A 68 -27.03 16.86 3.73
C ASP A 68 -25.62 17.45 3.59
N GLY A 69 -25.47 18.40 2.67
CA GLY A 69 -24.20 19.08 2.41
C GLY A 69 -23.23 18.30 1.50
N VAL A 70 -23.69 17.23 0.88
CA VAL A 70 -22.93 16.49 -0.14
C VAL A 70 -23.51 16.80 -1.51
N ASP A 71 -22.71 17.37 -2.39
CA ASP A 71 -23.09 17.63 -3.78
C ASP A 71 -22.37 16.70 -4.75
N GLY A 72 -23.05 16.35 -5.86
CA GLY A 72 -22.46 15.65 -6.99
C GLY A 72 -22.23 14.16 -6.80
N ILE A 73 -22.59 13.57 -5.66
CA ILE A 73 -22.52 12.13 -5.40
C ILE A 73 -23.92 11.55 -5.32
N ARG A 74 -24.12 10.38 -5.90
CA ARG A 74 -25.42 9.71 -5.97
C ARG A 74 -25.33 8.26 -5.49
N PRO A 75 -26.41 7.71 -4.91
CA PRO A 75 -26.53 6.28 -4.70
C PRO A 75 -26.25 5.48 -5.97
N GLY A 76 -25.55 4.35 -5.83
CA GLY A 76 -25.08 3.50 -6.92
C GLY A 76 -23.68 3.84 -7.44
N GLU A 77 -23.07 4.96 -7.03
CA GLU A 77 -21.70 5.28 -7.41
C GLU A 77 -20.69 4.41 -6.65
N LEU A 78 -19.71 3.87 -7.38
CA LEU A 78 -18.57 3.18 -6.77
C LEU A 78 -17.49 4.20 -6.39
N ARG A 79 -17.06 4.13 -5.14
CA ARG A 79 -16.03 5.02 -4.61
C ARG A 79 -14.95 4.25 -3.87
N PHE A 80 -13.71 4.73 -4.02
CA PHE A 80 -12.56 4.30 -3.25
C PHE A 80 -12.41 5.17 -1.99
N ALA A 81 -12.05 4.55 -0.87
CA ALA A 81 -11.71 5.23 0.38
C ALA A 81 -10.63 4.47 1.16
N MET A 82 -10.03 5.16 2.13
CA MET A 82 -9.16 4.53 3.13
C MET A 82 -10.01 3.84 4.20
N GLY A 83 -10.72 2.78 3.81
CA GLY A 83 -11.71 2.08 4.61
C GLY A 83 -11.18 0.81 5.27
N MET A 84 -11.75 0.49 6.44
CA MET A 84 -11.47 -0.73 7.20
C MET A 84 -12.10 -1.97 6.56
N HIS A 85 -11.72 -3.15 7.01
CA HIS A 85 -12.35 -4.42 6.63
C HIS A 85 -13.71 -4.57 7.32
N ARG A 86 -14.74 -4.02 6.68
CA ARG A 86 -16.11 -4.01 7.21
C ARG A 86 -17.13 -4.01 6.08
N SER A 87 -18.34 -4.48 6.37
CA SER A 87 -19.40 -4.65 5.37
C SER A 87 -20.04 -3.34 4.90
N THR A 88 -19.92 -2.25 5.67
CA THR A 88 -20.35 -0.90 5.25
C THR A 88 -19.22 0.10 5.44
N GLN A 89 -19.17 1.12 4.60
CA GLN A 89 -18.21 2.21 4.70
C GLN A 89 -18.96 3.52 4.94
N THR A 90 -18.50 4.32 5.90
CA THR A 90 -18.98 5.68 6.12
C THR A 90 -17.79 6.62 6.08
N HIS A 91 -17.82 7.61 5.20
CA HIS A 91 -16.73 8.56 4.99
C HIS A 91 -17.27 9.95 4.73
N THR A 92 -16.50 10.98 5.08
CA THR A 92 -16.70 12.31 4.52
C THR A 92 -16.60 12.22 3.00
N ALA A 93 -17.52 12.79 2.26
CA ALA A 93 -17.60 12.69 0.80
C ALA A 93 -16.29 13.08 0.09
N ARG A 94 -15.64 14.16 0.58
CA ARG A 94 -14.35 14.65 0.06
C ARG A 94 -13.18 13.67 0.25
N ASP A 95 -13.27 12.76 1.23
CA ASP A 95 -12.23 11.77 1.55
C ASP A 95 -12.40 10.49 0.73
N THR A 96 -13.16 10.55 -0.33
CA THR A 96 -13.41 9.46 -1.25
C THR A 96 -13.07 9.85 -2.68
N VAL A 97 -12.68 8.86 -3.50
CA VAL A 97 -12.35 9.06 -4.91
C VAL A 97 -13.30 8.24 -5.76
N PRO A 98 -13.96 8.83 -6.79
CA PRO A 98 -14.81 8.06 -7.69
C PRO A 98 -13.99 7.05 -8.49
N LEU A 99 -14.54 5.87 -8.73
CA LEU A 99 -13.90 4.91 -9.59
C LEU A 99 -14.06 5.32 -11.07
N PRO A 100 -12.99 5.22 -11.88
CA PRO A 100 -13.10 5.32 -13.32
C PRO A 100 -14.08 4.28 -13.89
N ALA A 101 -14.83 4.67 -14.91
CA ALA A 101 -15.81 3.78 -15.54
C ALA A 101 -15.14 2.50 -16.06
N GLY A 102 -15.72 1.35 -15.75
CA GLY A 102 -15.24 0.04 -16.17
C GLY A 102 -14.04 -0.51 -15.36
N LEU A 103 -13.50 0.24 -14.42
CA LEU A 103 -12.48 -0.29 -13.51
C LEU A 103 -13.13 -1.23 -12.50
N ARG A 104 -12.65 -2.48 -12.45
CA ARG A 104 -13.14 -3.48 -11.51
C ARG A 104 -12.74 -3.12 -10.07
N PRO A 105 -13.66 -3.21 -9.10
CA PRO A 105 -13.42 -2.86 -7.69
C PRO A 105 -12.21 -3.54 -7.07
N GLU A 106 -12.03 -4.83 -7.34
CA GLU A 106 -10.91 -5.61 -6.80
C GLU A 106 -9.53 -5.19 -7.36
N ILE A 107 -9.51 -4.48 -8.49
CA ILE A 107 -8.31 -3.84 -9.01
C ILE A 107 -8.15 -2.46 -8.40
N ALA A 108 -9.23 -1.71 -8.25
CA ALA A 108 -9.22 -0.34 -7.74
C ALA A 108 -8.66 -0.24 -6.32
N VAL A 109 -8.90 -1.23 -5.44
CA VAL A 109 -8.36 -1.22 -4.07
C VAL A 109 -6.83 -1.22 -4.02
N LEU A 110 -6.13 -1.63 -5.09
CA LEU A 110 -4.67 -1.59 -5.16
C LEU A 110 -4.12 -0.15 -5.17
N SER A 111 -4.95 0.83 -5.54
CA SER A 111 -4.58 2.26 -5.56
C SER A 111 -4.02 2.73 -4.23
N ARG A 112 -4.48 2.15 -3.11
CA ARG A 112 -3.97 2.46 -1.78
C ARG A 112 -2.48 2.15 -1.63
N LEU A 113 -2.06 0.93 -2.01
CA LEU A 113 -0.65 0.53 -1.94
C LEU A 113 0.19 1.21 -3.03
N MET A 114 -0.41 1.55 -4.18
CA MET A 114 0.26 2.38 -5.17
C MET A 114 0.54 3.78 -4.62
N GLY A 115 -0.37 4.36 -3.84
CA GLY A 115 -0.20 5.66 -3.20
C GLY A 115 1.05 5.76 -2.33
N VAL A 116 1.39 4.68 -1.62
CA VAL A 116 2.63 4.60 -0.83
C VAL A 116 3.88 4.85 -1.69
N SER A 117 3.96 4.16 -2.82
CA SER A 117 5.11 4.27 -3.74
C SER A 117 5.06 5.54 -4.58
N LEU A 118 3.87 6.04 -4.91
CA LEU A 118 3.68 7.31 -5.62
C LEU A 118 4.24 8.49 -4.81
N THR A 119 4.08 8.50 -3.49
CA THR A 119 4.71 9.52 -2.64
C THR A 119 6.22 9.55 -2.84
N SER A 120 6.88 8.39 -2.81
CA SER A 120 8.33 8.33 -3.06
C SER A 120 8.69 8.75 -4.47
N LEU A 121 7.90 8.39 -5.48
CA LEU A 121 8.08 8.81 -6.87
C LEU A 121 7.99 10.34 -7.02
N MET A 122 7.09 10.99 -6.27
CA MET A 122 6.86 12.44 -6.33
C MET A 122 7.89 13.24 -5.53
N THR A 123 8.50 12.65 -4.50
CA THR A 123 9.40 13.34 -3.57
C THR A 123 10.88 13.09 -3.86
N THR A 124 11.22 12.10 -4.68
CA THR A 124 12.63 11.77 -4.99
C THR A 124 13.32 12.83 -5.83
N LYS A 125 14.63 12.96 -5.63
CA LYS A 125 15.52 13.74 -6.49
C LYS A 125 15.99 12.97 -7.73
N ALA A 126 15.76 11.66 -7.80
CA ALA A 126 16.01 10.88 -9.00
C ALA A 126 15.14 11.36 -10.17
N ARG A 127 15.62 11.20 -11.40
CA ARG A 127 14.93 11.67 -12.61
C ARG A 127 14.68 10.51 -13.57
N PRO A 128 13.65 10.58 -14.43
CA PRO A 128 13.47 9.60 -15.50
C PRO A 128 14.79 9.37 -16.27
N GLY A 129 15.11 8.09 -16.53
CA GLY A 129 16.40 7.65 -17.07
C GLY A 129 17.43 7.24 -16.01
N ASP A 130 17.31 7.71 -14.78
CA ASP A 130 18.14 7.23 -13.65
C ASP A 130 17.87 5.76 -13.33
N HIS A 131 18.83 5.11 -12.67
CA HIS A 131 18.67 3.75 -12.16
C HIS A 131 18.09 3.77 -10.75
N VAL A 132 17.04 2.98 -10.56
CA VAL A 132 16.35 2.78 -9.28
C VAL A 132 16.43 1.31 -8.90
N VAL A 133 16.79 1.03 -7.67
CA VAL A 133 16.74 -0.31 -7.08
C VAL A 133 15.58 -0.37 -6.07
N ILE A 134 14.80 -1.43 -6.12
CA ILE A 134 13.72 -1.69 -5.15
C ILE A 134 14.05 -2.96 -4.40
N THR A 135 14.11 -2.90 -3.07
CA THR A 135 14.32 -4.07 -2.23
C THR A 135 13.01 -4.55 -1.64
N GLY A 136 12.73 -5.86 -1.77
CA GLY A 136 11.46 -6.47 -1.41
C GLY A 136 10.42 -6.43 -2.53
N ALA A 137 10.01 -7.61 -3.00
CA ALA A 137 9.01 -7.81 -4.06
C ALA A 137 7.65 -8.25 -3.49
N GLY A 138 7.32 -7.80 -2.29
CA GLY A 138 5.97 -7.92 -1.76
C GLY A 138 4.97 -7.00 -2.51
N PRO A 139 3.71 -6.91 -2.06
CA PRO A 139 2.67 -6.12 -2.73
C PRO A 139 3.11 -4.69 -3.08
N VAL A 140 3.71 -3.98 -2.13
CA VAL A 140 4.17 -2.60 -2.32
C VAL A 140 5.34 -2.53 -3.30
N GLY A 141 6.35 -3.42 -3.17
CA GLY A 141 7.53 -3.40 -4.04
C GLY A 141 7.20 -3.80 -5.48
N LEU A 142 6.26 -4.73 -5.69
CA LEU A 142 5.80 -5.11 -7.02
C LEU A 142 5.08 -3.95 -7.74
N LEU A 143 4.23 -3.22 -7.02
CA LEU A 143 3.58 -2.02 -7.56
C LEU A 143 4.60 -0.89 -7.77
N ALA A 144 5.51 -0.68 -6.82
CA ALA A 144 6.58 0.32 -6.96
C ALA A 144 7.42 0.09 -8.22
N ALA A 145 7.81 -1.16 -8.49
CA ALA A 145 8.60 -1.49 -9.66
C ALA A 145 7.93 -1.07 -10.96
N GLN A 146 6.64 -1.32 -11.07
CA GLN A 146 5.87 -0.93 -12.24
C GLN A 146 5.69 0.58 -12.32
N LEU A 147 5.36 1.25 -11.21
CA LEU A 147 5.21 2.71 -11.15
C LEU A 147 6.48 3.43 -11.60
N PHE A 148 7.65 3.03 -11.10
CA PHE A 148 8.91 3.62 -11.51
C PHE A 148 9.26 3.30 -12.97
N LYS A 149 8.98 2.08 -13.44
CA LYS A 149 9.19 1.69 -14.84
C LYS A 149 8.34 2.53 -15.80
N ILE A 150 7.03 2.65 -15.58
CA ILE A 150 6.14 3.44 -16.46
C ILE A 150 6.44 4.94 -16.39
N SER A 151 7.10 5.39 -15.32
CA SER A 151 7.57 6.76 -15.15
C SER A 151 8.94 7.01 -15.78
N GLY A 152 9.50 6.04 -16.50
CA GLY A 152 10.71 6.20 -17.30
C GLY A 152 12.03 5.93 -16.57
N TYR A 153 12.02 5.30 -15.40
CA TYR A 153 13.23 4.89 -14.69
C TYR A 153 13.72 3.51 -15.15
N ARG A 154 15.02 3.26 -15.00
CA ARG A 154 15.59 1.91 -15.14
C ARG A 154 15.47 1.21 -13.79
N VAL A 155 14.71 0.13 -13.73
CA VAL A 155 14.35 -0.54 -12.49
C VAL A 155 15.03 -1.89 -12.35
N THR A 156 15.73 -2.11 -11.24
CA THR A 156 16.15 -3.43 -10.75
C THR A 156 15.40 -3.73 -9.46
N VAL A 157 14.85 -4.94 -9.34
CA VAL A 157 14.20 -5.37 -8.10
C VAL A 157 15.01 -6.47 -7.43
N VAL A 158 15.08 -6.41 -6.11
CA VAL A 158 15.83 -7.37 -5.30
C VAL A 158 14.89 -8.07 -4.33
N ASP A 159 14.79 -9.38 -4.43
CA ASP A 159 14.09 -10.22 -3.45
C ASP A 159 14.75 -11.60 -3.40
N PRO A 160 15.05 -12.15 -2.22
CA PRO A 160 15.66 -13.49 -2.11
C PRO A 160 14.69 -14.60 -2.53
N ASP A 161 13.38 -14.37 -2.50
CA ASP A 161 12.37 -15.37 -2.83
C ASP A 161 12.26 -15.55 -4.37
N PRO A 162 12.55 -16.74 -4.91
CA PRO A 162 12.45 -16.99 -6.34
C PRO A 162 11.03 -16.89 -6.88
N LEU A 163 10.01 -17.22 -6.07
CA LEU A 163 8.60 -17.07 -6.46
C LEU A 163 8.26 -15.61 -6.72
N ARG A 164 8.64 -14.70 -5.82
CA ARG A 164 8.40 -13.27 -5.97
C ARG A 164 9.14 -12.69 -7.18
N ARG A 165 10.36 -13.16 -7.45
CA ARG A 165 11.07 -12.75 -8.67
C ARG A 165 10.37 -13.25 -9.94
N ALA A 166 9.80 -14.45 -9.94
CA ALA A 166 9.00 -14.96 -11.05
C ALA A 166 7.71 -14.15 -11.26
N GLN A 167 7.04 -13.76 -10.18
CA GLN A 167 5.87 -12.89 -10.20
C GLN A 167 6.18 -11.52 -10.82
N LEU A 168 7.31 -10.91 -10.46
CA LEU A 168 7.78 -9.67 -11.08
C LEU A 168 8.01 -9.84 -12.58
N ALA A 169 8.64 -10.95 -12.99
CA ALA A 169 8.89 -11.24 -14.39
C ALA A 169 7.58 -11.37 -15.18
N SER A 170 6.54 -11.98 -14.62
CA SER A 170 5.21 -12.07 -15.24
C SER A 170 4.53 -10.70 -15.41
N CYS A 171 4.92 -9.70 -14.60
CA CYS A 171 4.49 -8.31 -14.73
C CYS A 171 5.46 -7.45 -15.57
N GLY A 172 6.31 -8.07 -16.37
CA GLY A 172 7.22 -7.38 -17.28
C GLY A 172 8.42 -6.71 -16.63
N ILE A 173 8.76 -7.03 -15.37
CA ILE A 173 9.97 -6.57 -14.68
C ILE A 173 11.04 -7.65 -14.83
N SER A 174 11.97 -7.47 -15.75
CA SER A 174 12.95 -8.49 -16.14
C SER A 174 14.25 -8.46 -15.32
N ASP A 175 14.67 -7.28 -14.80
CA ASP A 175 15.90 -7.21 -13.98
C ASP A 175 15.57 -7.45 -12.51
N CYS A 176 15.47 -8.75 -12.16
CA CYS A 176 15.20 -9.22 -10.81
C CYS A 176 16.41 -9.97 -10.27
N ARG A 177 16.81 -9.66 -9.04
CA ARG A 177 18.01 -10.19 -8.41
C ARG A 177 17.72 -10.77 -7.04
N GLU A 178 18.52 -11.74 -6.62
CA GLU A 178 18.42 -12.34 -5.29
C GLU A 178 18.93 -11.42 -4.19
N ARG A 179 19.97 -10.64 -4.48
CA ARG A 179 20.67 -9.75 -3.52
C ARG A 179 20.99 -8.43 -4.18
N VAL A 180 21.17 -7.40 -3.34
CA VAL A 180 21.67 -6.10 -3.81
C VAL A 180 23.01 -6.32 -4.52
N PRO A 181 23.13 -5.90 -5.79
CA PRO A 181 24.28 -6.24 -6.63
C PRO A 181 25.50 -5.34 -6.34
N LEU A 182 26.02 -5.43 -5.12
CA LEU A 182 27.30 -4.83 -4.76
C LEU A 182 28.41 -5.40 -5.65
N GLN A 183 29.46 -4.63 -5.90
CA GLN A 183 30.60 -5.00 -6.77
C GLN A 183 30.20 -5.31 -8.23
N SER A 184 29.09 -4.73 -8.69
CA SER A 184 28.64 -4.79 -10.08
C SER A 184 28.79 -3.44 -10.79
N SER A 185 28.46 -3.37 -12.07
CA SER A 185 28.39 -2.12 -12.82
C SER A 185 27.35 -1.11 -12.29
N LEU A 186 26.46 -1.54 -11.41
CA LEU A 186 25.48 -0.67 -10.74
C LEU A 186 26.05 0.05 -9.52
N GLN A 187 27.17 -0.42 -8.99
CA GLN A 187 27.82 0.20 -7.85
C GLN A 187 28.09 1.70 -8.11
N GLY A 188 27.54 2.58 -7.30
CA GLY A 188 27.69 4.01 -7.47
C GLY A 188 26.96 4.62 -8.68
N GLN A 189 26.05 3.88 -9.32
CA GLN A 189 25.23 4.38 -10.44
C GLN A 189 23.74 4.53 -10.06
N VAL A 190 23.32 3.94 -8.95
CA VAL A 190 21.93 3.93 -8.49
C VAL A 190 21.58 5.28 -7.87
N ALA A 191 20.57 5.96 -8.41
CA ALA A 191 20.13 7.25 -7.91
C ALA A 191 19.25 7.14 -6.65
N LEU A 192 18.44 6.09 -6.60
CA LEU A 192 17.47 5.84 -5.55
C LEU A 192 17.41 4.34 -5.23
N VAL A 193 17.43 3.99 -3.96
CA VAL A 193 16.93 2.71 -3.49
C VAL A 193 15.63 2.92 -2.71
N LEU A 194 14.59 2.21 -3.13
CA LEU A 194 13.31 2.17 -2.42
C LEU A 194 13.26 0.86 -1.62
N ASP A 195 13.43 0.95 -0.32
CA ASP A 195 13.30 -0.24 0.51
C ASP A 195 11.85 -0.52 0.86
N CYS A 196 11.30 -1.57 0.26
CA CYS A 196 9.96 -2.10 0.54
C CYS A 196 10.01 -3.37 1.42
N SER A 197 11.19 -3.75 1.90
CA SER A 197 11.40 -4.98 2.66
C SER A 197 11.34 -4.78 4.17
N GLY A 198 11.73 -3.61 4.66
CA GLY A 198 11.91 -3.31 6.08
C GLY A 198 13.06 -4.11 6.71
N HIS A 199 14.01 -4.60 5.89
CA HIS A 199 15.12 -5.46 6.34
C HIS A 199 16.40 -4.63 6.51
N GLU A 200 16.96 -4.60 7.71
CA GLU A 200 18.11 -3.75 8.08
C GLU A 200 19.33 -3.98 7.17
N GLY A 201 19.63 -5.25 6.85
CA GLY A 201 20.73 -5.59 5.94
C GLY A 201 20.51 -5.07 4.52
N ALA A 202 19.27 -5.10 4.01
CA ALA A 202 18.95 -4.55 2.71
C ALA A 202 19.12 -3.02 2.69
N VAL A 203 18.75 -2.33 3.77
CA VAL A 203 18.96 -0.88 3.93
C VAL A 203 20.44 -0.54 3.98
N LEU A 204 21.26 -1.31 4.70
CA LEU A 204 22.70 -1.12 4.75
C LEU A 204 23.34 -1.28 3.36
N ASP A 205 22.97 -2.33 2.63
CA ASP A 205 23.45 -2.57 1.27
C ASP A 205 22.92 -1.51 0.29
N ALA A 206 21.71 -1.00 0.50
CA ALA A 206 21.17 0.14 -0.23
C ALA A 206 22.06 1.38 -0.07
N CYS A 207 22.48 1.70 1.16
CA CYS A 207 23.39 2.83 1.43
C CYS A 207 24.78 2.63 0.81
N ARG A 208 25.17 1.38 0.55
CA ARG A 208 26.47 1.05 -0.07
C ARG A 208 26.41 1.10 -1.61
N ILE A 209 25.28 0.78 -2.24
CA ILE A 209 25.17 0.71 -3.70
C ILE A 209 24.84 2.04 -4.36
N VAL A 210 24.14 2.93 -3.67
CA VAL A 210 23.75 4.23 -4.25
C VAL A 210 24.95 5.07 -4.67
N ARG A 211 24.74 5.90 -5.70
CA ARG A 211 25.72 6.93 -6.07
C ARG A 211 25.89 7.94 -4.93
N ARG A 212 26.99 8.66 -4.97
CA ARG A 212 27.17 9.81 -4.04
C ARG A 212 26.01 10.77 -4.18
N LEU A 213 25.47 11.25 -3.07
CA LEU A 213 24.27 12.09 -2.99
C LEU A 213 23.00 11.38 -3.46
N GLY A 214 23.01 10.04 -3.59
CA GLY A 214 21.82 9.24 -3.86
C GLY A 214 20.91 9.14 -2.64
N GLU A 215 19.72 8.60 -2.87
CA GLU A 215 18.67 8.46 -1.84
C GLU A 215 18.42 6.99 -1.50
N VAL A 216 18.16 6.74 -0.22
CA VAL A 216 17.58 5.49 0.29
C VAL A 216 16.30 5.86 1.04
N VAL A 217 15.17 5.33 0.59
CA VAL A 217 13.84 5.65 1.11
C VAL A 217 13.25 4.41 1.77
N LEU A 218 12.94 4.52 3.06
CA LEU A 218 12.38 3.44 3.88
C LEU A 218 10.85 3.42 3.72
N VAL A 219 10.35 2.59 2.82
CA VAL A 219 8.91 2.35 2.58
C VAL A 219 8.42 1.15 3.37
N GLY A 220 9.21 0.09 3.41
CA GLY A 220 8.97 -1.08 4.24
C GLY A 220 9.07 -0.72 5.72
N VAL A 221 7.96 -0.93 6.45
CA VAL A 221 7.93 -0.59 7.89
C VAL A 221 8.71 -1.64 8.69
N PRO A 222 9.70 -1.24 9.50
CA PRO A 222 10.52 -2.17 10.29
C PRO A 222 9.78 -2.61 11.56
N TRP A 223 8.69 -3.38 11.40
CA TRP A 223 7.85 -3.85 12.52
C TRP A 223 8.59 -4.68 13.55
N ARG A 224 9.64 -5.35 13.15
CA ARG A 224 10.46 -6.18 14.01
C ARG A 224 11.89 -6.20 13.50
N LYS A 225 12.83 -6.47 14.39
CA LYS A 225 14.21 -6.73 14.03
C LYS A 225 14.32 -8.03 13.24
N LEU A 226 14.92 -7.98 12.07
CA LEU A 226 15.11 -9.13 11.18
C LEU A 226 16.55 -9.63 11.16
N THR A 227 17.53 -8.73 11.35
CA THR A 227 18.95 -9.08 11.39
C THR A 227 19.74 -8.16 12.31
N GLU A 228 20.93 -8.59 12.67
CA GLU A 228 21.92 -7.76 13.37
C GLU A 228 22.76 -7.01 12.35
N ILE A 229 22.75 -5.70 12.43
CA ILE A 229 23.71 -4.83 11.75
C ILE A 229 24.34 -3.90 12.78
N SER A 230 25.61 -3.54 12.57
CA SER A 230 26.22 -2.52 13.39
C SER A 230 25.68 -1.14 13.00
N ALA A 231 25.19 -0.38 13.99
CA ALA A 231 24.83 1.02 13.77
C ALA A 231 26.01 1.83 13.19
N HIS A 232 27.26 1.49 13.60
CA HIS A 232 28.46 2.12 13.06
C HIS A 232 28.62 1.88 11.56
N GLU A 233 28.34 0.67 11.05
CA GLU A 233 28.41 0.38 9.61
C GLU A 233 27.40 1.19 8.82
N LEU A 234 26.16 1.32 9.33
CA LEU A 234 25.14 2.13 8.70
C LEU A 234 25.54 3.61 8.67
N LEU A 235 25.97 4.16 9.82
CA LEU A 235 26.44 5.55 9.92
C LEU A 235 27.63 5.81 9.00
N ASN A 236 28.58 4.87 8.92
CA ASN A 236 29.73 4.95 8.01
C ASN A 236 29.29 4.98 6.55
N ALA A 237 28.39 4.07 6.13
CA ALA A 237 27.86 4.02 4.76
C ALA A 237 27.15 5.32 4.39
N VAL A 238 26.30 5.85 5.28
CA VAL A 238 25.58 7.12 5.06
C VAL A 238 26.56 8.29 4.96
N PHE A 239 27.50 8.41 5.88
CA PHE A 239 28.42 9.56 5.95
C PHE A 239 29.38 9.61 4.75
N PHE A 240 30.08 8.52 4.46
CA PHE A 240 31.13 8.53 3.43
C PHE A 240 30.59 8.49 2.00
N ASN A 241 29.38 7.94 1.78
CA ASN A 241 28.73 7.98 0.48
C ASN A 241 27.80 9.19 0.33
N LEU A 242 27.69 10.05 1.33
CA LEU A 242 26.81 11.24 1.33
C LEU A 242 25.36 10.86 0.99
N VAL A 243 24.86 9.74 1.54
CA VAL A 243 23.53 9.23 1.26
C VAL A 243 22.47 10.04 1.99
N THR A 244 21.37 10.33 1.33
CA THR A 244 20.13 10.77 1.98
C THR A 244 19.31 9.55 2.39
N LEU A 245 19.41 9.13 3.65
CA LEU A 245 18.54 8.10 4.22
C LEU A 245 17.32 8.77 4.83
N ARG A 246 16.11 8.46 4.34
CA ARG A 246 14.88 9.09 4.82
C ARG A 246 13.71 8.12 4.92
N SER A 247 12.70 8.51 5.67
CA SER A 247 11.41 7.82 5.71
C SER A 247 10.73 7.86 4.33
N GLY A 248 10.00 6.80 4.01
CA GLY A 248 9.05 6.75 2.90
C GLY A 248 7.61 6.93 3.38
N TRP A 249 7.41 7.73 4.41
CA TRP A 249 6.12 8.04 4.98
C TRP A 249 5.19 8.67 3.93
N GLU A 250 4.10 8.01 3.62
CA GLU A 250 3.21 8.41 2.51
C GLU A 250 2.52 9.78 2.70
N TRP A 251 2.51 10.28 3.93
CA TRP A 251 1.94 11.57 4.28
C TRP A 251 2.92 12.75 4.10
N GLU A 252 4.05 12.54 3.46
CA GLU A 252 4.98 13.62 3.10
C GLU A 252 4.48 14.51 1.96
N LEU A 253 3.37 14.18 1.32
CA LEU A 253 2.74 15.02 0.31
C LEU A 253 1.57 15.80 0.90
N PRO A 254 1.47 17.08 0.53
CA PRO A 254 2.38 17.87 -0.32
C PRO A 254 3.75 18.12 0.32
N VAL A 255 4.81 18.12 -0.51
CA VAL A 255 6.23 18.20 -0.05
C VAL A 255 6.53 19.42 0.84
N HIS A 256 5.75 20.45 0.74
CA HIS A 256 5.93 21.73 1.45
C HIS A 256 4.79 22.05 2.41
N ALA A 257 4.08 21.04 2.89
CA ALA A 257 3.04 21.22 3.90
C ALA A 257 3.63 21.95 5.13
N ARG A 258 2.92 22.99 5.59
CA ARG A 258 3.34 23.78 6.75
C ARG A 258 3.03 23.08 8.07
N ALA A 259 1.97 22.27 8.05
CA ALA A 259 1.51 21.45 9.15
C ALA A 259 0.85 20.20 8.57
N PHE A 260 0.59 19.21 9.40
CA PHE A 260 -0.20 18.05 9.00
C PHE A 260 -1.69 18.48 8.97
N GLU A 261 -2.12 19.05 7.86
CA GLU A 261 -3.49 19.49 7.66
C GLU A 261 -4.19 18.58 6.64
N TRP A 262 -5.40 18.14 6.97
CA TRP A 262 -6.15 17.22 6.14
C TRP A 262 -6.46 17.79 4.75
N GLU A 263 -6.72 19.08 4.69
CA GLU A 263 -6.97 19.81 3.44
C GLU A 263 -5.79 19.74 2.46
N GLU A 264 -4.58 19.79 2.96
CA GLU A 264 -3.37 19.68 2.14
C GLU A 264 -3.19 18.25 1.58
N LEU A 265 -3.63 17.22 2.31
CA LEU A 265 -3.61 15.82 1.84
C LEU A 265 -4.59 15.59 0.69
N LEU A 266 -5.68 16.37 0.64
CA LEU A 266 -6.68 16.29 -0.43
C LEU A 266 -6.28 17.10 -1.65
N GLY A 267 -6.03 18.39 -1.47
CA GLY A 267 -5.89 19.38 -2.55
C GLY A 267 -4.47 19.61 -3.05
N GLY A 268 -3.46 19.25 -2.25
CA GLY A 268 -2.07 19.62 -2.52
C GLY A 268 -1.78 21.09 -2.21
N TYR A 269 -0.51 21.44 -2.31
CA TYR A 269 0.00 22.77 -1.99
C TYR A 269 0.13 23.63 -3.24
N ASN A 270 -0.27 24.91 -3.16
CA ASN A 270 -0.22 25.86 -4.29
C ASN A 270 -0.89 25.36 -5.58
N ASN A 271 -2.05 24.73 -5.47
CA ASN A 271 -2.76 24.09 -6.60
C ASN A 271 -1.95 23.02 -7.35
N ALA A 272 -0.85 22.55 -6.79
CA ALA A 272 -0.15 21.39 -7.32
C ALA A 272 -1.01 20.15 -7.11
N ARG A 273 -1.25 19.38 -8.17
CA ARG A 273 -1.99 18.09 -8.09
C ARG A 273 -1.14 16.98 -7.46
N HIS A 274 -0.33 17.32 -6.48
CA HIS A 274 0.60 16.43 -5.78
C HIS A 274 0.17 16.34 -4.31
N SER A 275 -0.87 15.54 -4.08
CA SER A 275 -1.39 15.22 -2.76
C SER A 275 -1.57 13.71 -2.64
N VAL A 276 -1.81 13.22 -1.43
CA VAL A 276 -2.11 11.81 -1.19
C VAL A 276 -3.33 11.37 -1.99
N PHE A 277 -4.43 12.13 -1.94
CA PHE A 277 -5.66 11.81 -2.68
C PHE A 277 -5.51 12.01 -4.19
N GLY A 278 -4.74 13.00 -4.63
CA GLY A 278 -4.33 13.14 -6.04
C GLY A 278 -3.50 11.94 -6.52
N GLY A 279 -2.70 11.35 -5.65
CA GLY A 279 -1.99 10.09 -5.89
C GLY A 279 -2.94 8.91 -6.07
N PHE A 280 -3.97 8.78 -5.24
CA PHE A 280 -4.99 7.73 -5.39
C PHE A 280 -5.77 7.89 -6.71
N ALA A 281 -6.20 9.09 -7.05
CA ALA A 281 -6.89 9.34 -8.32
C ALA A 281 -6.01 8.94 -9.51
N ARG A 282 -4.73 9.33 -9.52
CA ARG A 282 -3.78 8.92 -10.58
C ARG A 282 -3.57 7.41 -10.61
N ALA A 283 -3.48 6.75 -9.45
CA ALA A 283 -3.36 5.30 -9.38
C ALA A 283 -4.58 4.61 -10.01
N LEU A 284 -5.78 5.09 -9.70
CA LEU A 284 -7.02 4.59 -10.29
C LEU A 284 -7.05 4.76 -11.80
N ASP A 285 -6.62 5.94 -12.31
CA ASP A 285 -6.50 6.18 -13.76
C ASP A 285 -5.53 5.19 -14.41
N TRP A 286 -4.33 5.00 -13.84
CA TRP A 286 -3.34 4.08 -14.39
C TRP A 286 -3.78 2.60 -14.35
N LEU A 287 -4.56 2.22 -13.33
CA LEU A 287 -5.19 0.89 -13.28
C LEU A 287 -6.28 0.75 -14.35
N ALA A 288 -7.11 1.76 -14.55
CA ALA A 288 -8.15 1.78 -15.59
C ALA A 288 -7.55 1.76 -17.01
N GLU A 289 -6.43 2.45 -17.23
CA GLU A 289 -5.68 2.44 -18.49
C GLU A 289 -4.89 1.14 -18.74
N GLY A 290 -4.89 0.20 -17.77
CA GLY A 290 -4.16 -1.07 -17.90
C GLY A 290 -2.64 -0.92 -17.89
N ARG A 291 -2.10 0.15 -17.29
CA ARG A 291 -0.64 0.37 -17.19
C ARG A 291 0.04 -0.51 -16.15
N ILE A 292 -0.74 -1.09 -15.25
CA ILE A 292 -0.26 -1.97 -14.18
C ILE A 292 -0.64 -3.39 -14.51
N GLU A 293 0.37 -4.22 -14.73
CA GLU A 293 0.22 -5.63 -14.99
C GLU A 293 0.07 -6.40 -13.69
N LEU A 294 -0.98 -7.17 -13.55
CA LEU A 294 -1.25 -7.95 -12.34
C LEU A 294 -1.03 -9.45 -12.53
N GLY A 295 -0.93 -9.91 -13.77
CA GLY A 295 -0.49 -11.28 -14.11
C GLY A 295 -1.24 -12.42 -13.39
N GLY A 296 -2.49 -12.20 -12.94
CA GLY A 296 -3.21 -13.17 -12.12
C GLY A 296 -2.78 -13.21 -10.64
N LEU A 297 -2.02 -12.24 -10.17
CA LEU A 297 -1.46 -12.18 -8.81
C LEU A 297 -2.44 -11.68 -7.74
N LEU A 298 -3.72 -11.60 -8.08
CA LEU A 298 -4.79 -11.18 -7.17
C LEU A 298 -5.68 -12.37 -6.84
N ARG A 299 -5.90 -12.60 -5.54
CA ARG A 299 -6.81 -13.60 -5.01
C ARG A 299 -7.96 -12.94 -4.26
N ARG A 300 -9.20 -13.25 -4.65
CA ARG A 300 -10.41 -12.85 -3.92
C ARG A 300 -10.77 -13.93 -2.92
N VAL A 301 -11.11 -13.51 -1.71
CA VAL A 301 -11.54 -14.40 -0.62
C VAL A 301 -12.71 -13.79 0.13
N PRO A 302 -13.67 -14.59 0.62
CA PRO A 302 -14.74 -14.08 1.46
C PRO A 302 -14.19 -13.66 2.84
N PRO A 303 -14.81 -12.68 3.51
CA PRO A 303 -14.36 -12.23 4.85
C PRO A 303 -14.81 -13.13 5.99
N THR A 304 -15.39 -14.29 5.72
CA THR A 304 -16.11 -15.16 6.67
C THR A 304 -15.22 -15.80 7.74
N ASP A 305 -13.96 -16.09 7.41
CA ASP A 305 -13.00 -16.71 8.34
C ASP A 305 -11.65 -15.96 8.33
N PRO A 306 -11.59 -14.78 8.98
CA PRO A 306 -10.36 -13.99 9.04
C PRO A 306 -9.27 -14.69 9.83
N ALA A 307 -9.59 -15.53 10.83
CA ALA A 307 -8.60 -16.24 11.62
C ALA A 307 -7.78 -17.21 10.76
N SER A 308 -8.43 -18.03 9.95
CA SER A 308 -7.76 -18.94 9.01
C SER A 308 -6.97 -18.19 7.95
N LEU A 309 -7.56 -17.15 7.36
CA LEU A 309 -6.91 -16.34 6.32
C LEU A 309 -5.58 -15.74 6.82
N TYR A 310 -5.60 -15.06 7.96
CA TYR A 310 -4.40 -14.42 8.49
C TYR A 310 -3.37 -15.44 9.00
N ALA A 311 -3.80 -16.61 9.46
CA ALA A 311 -2.89 -17.71 9.78
C ALA A 311 -2.16 -18.24 8.53
N GLU A 312 -2.85 -18.36 7.41
CA GLU A 312 -2.23 -18.76 6.13
C GLU A 312 -1.26 -17.70 5.59
N ILE A 313 -1.64 -16.42 5.68
CA ILE A 313 -0.78 -15.30 5.31
C ILE A 313 0.48 -15.28 6.18
N ALA A 314 0.34 -15.42 7.49
CA ALA A 314 1.47 -15.44 8.43
C ALA A 314 2.41 -16.62 8.18
N ALA A 315 1.86 -17.77 7.82
CA ALA A 315 2.61 -18.97 7.47
C ALA A 315 3.17 -18.96 6.03
N ARG A 316 2.93 -17.87 5.25
CA ARG A 316 3.34 -17.75 3.84
C ARG A 316 2.84 -18.89 2.94
N ARG A 317 1.64 -19.41 3.20
CA ARG A 317 1.02 -20.45 2.38
C ARG A 317 0.23 -19.92 1.19
N ILE A 318 0.00 -18.61 1.14
CA ILE A 318 -0.64 -17.91 0.02
C ILE A 318 0.45 -17.33 -0.86
N GLU A 319 0.42 -17.71 -2.12
CA GLU A 319 1.42 -17.29 -3.11
C GLU A 319 1.09 -15.91 -3.70
N GLU A 320 -0.20 -15.61 -3.87
CA GLU A 320 -0.65 -14.35 -4.49
C GLU A 320 -0.34 -13.16 -3.55
N PRO A 321 0.34 -12.12 -4.06
CA PRO A 321 0.69 -10.96 -3.25
C PRO A 321 -0.51 -10.07 -2.90
N PHE A 322 -1.58 -10.09 -3.71
CA PHE A 322 -2.75 -9.24 -3.52
C PHE A 322 -3.96 -10.05 -3.05
N MET A 323 -4.27 -9.93 -1.77
CA MET A 323 -5.43 -10.55 -1.15
C MET A 323 -6.55 -9.52 -1.05
N VAL A 324 -7.67 -9.79 -1.70
CA VAL A 324 -8.85 -8.93 -1.70
C VAL A 324 -9.99 -9.66 -0.98
N LEU A 325 -10.46 -9.06 0.11
CA LEU A 325 -11.68 -9.51 0.78
C LEU A 325 -12.89 -9.06 -0.03
N ASP A 326 -13.68 -10.01 -0.46
CA ASP A 326 -14.88 -9.81 -1.25
C ASP A 326 -16.12 -9.77 -0.35
N TRP A 327 -16.75 -8.61 -0.28
CA TRP A 327 -17.94 -8.36 0.55
C TRP A 327 -19.25 -8.40 -0.26
N THR A 328 -19.18 -8.65 -1.58
CA THR A 328 -20.33 -8.49 -2.48
C THR A 328 -21.55 -9.33 -2.06
N ASP A 329 -21.33 -10.61 -1.77
CA ASP A 329 -22.39 -11.55 -1.40
C ASP A 329 -22.35 -11.89 0.10
N PHE A 330 -21.81 -10.97 0.92
CA PHE A 330 -21.64 -11.21 2.33
C PHE A 330 -22.88 -10.79 3.12
N ASP A 331 -23.75 -11.74 3.46
CA ASP A 331 -24.93 -11.55 4.31
C ASP A 331 -24.65 -11.81 5.82
N GLY A 332 -23.39 -12.06 6.17
CA GLY A 332 -22.96 -12.47 7.50
C GLY A 332 -22.94 -14.01 7.64
N PRO A 333 -22.24 -14.52 8.65
CA PRO A 333 -22.29 -15.95 8.94
C PRO A 333 -23.71 -16.31 9.30
N ASP A 334 -24.31 -17.29 8.60
CA ASP A 334 -25.57 -17.90 8.97
C ASP A 334 -25.51 -18.30 10.44
N LEU A 335 -26.30 -17.65 11.26
CA LEU A 335 -26.57 -18.13 12.60
C LEU A 335 -27.39 -19.40 12.43
N LYS A 336 -26.72 -20.53 12.15
CA LYS A 336 -27.34 -21.80 12.47
C LYS A 336 -27.56 -21.77 13.96
N SER A 337 -28.83 -21.64 14.31
CA SER A 337 -29.36 -21.76 15.65
C SER A 337 -28.71 -22.93 16.38
N SER A 338 -27.89 -22.61 17.35
CA SER A 338 -27.47 -23.56 18.38
C SER A 338 -28.47 -23.52 19.54
#